data_94359f7b9799d9f92ef8041d450d4ecc
#
_entry.id   94359f7b9799d9f92ef8041d450d4ecc
#
_cell.length_a   1.000
_cell.length_b   1.000
_cell.length_c   1.000
_cell.angle_alpha   90.00
_cell.angle_beta   90.00
_cell.angle_gamma   90.00
#
_symmetry.space_group_name_H-M   'P 1'
#
loop_
_entity.id
_entity.type
_entity.pdbx_description
1 polymer ?
#
loop_
_entity_poly.entity_id
_entity_poly.type
_entity_poly.pdbx_seq_one_letter_code
_entity_poly.pdbx_strand_id
1 'polypeptide(L)'
;MSDDHTHVQEFFGARAADWDSRFPDDGPAYAAAVADLELRERDRVLDAGCGTGRALTPLRAAVGPSGVVVGADLTPAMLEAAERAGRDRDGQLLLADVAMLPLRSRSLDAVFAAGLIAHLPNPAENLRELARVVRPGSTLALFHPIGRAALAARQGRRITPDDLRAEPNLRPLLAGSGWRMTSYVDEDARFLALAVRED
;
A
#
# COMPACT_ATOMS: atom_id res chain seq x y z
N MET A 1 16.08 -15.75 3.55
CA MET A 1 14.81 -15.12 4.02
C MET A 1 15.03 -14.79 5.48
N SER A 2 14.74 -13.56 5.92
CA SER A 2 14.84 -13.20 7.34
C SER A 2 13.68 -13.82 8.12
N ASP A 3 13.84 -14.03 9.44
CA ASP A 3 12.77 -14.55 10.31
C ASP A 3 11.51 -13.67 10.23
N ASP A 4 11.68 -12.36 10.02
CA ASP A 4 10.57 -11.42 9.87
C ASP A 4 9.69 -11.70 8.63
N HIS A 5 10.31 -12.05 7.49
CA HIS A 5 9.56 -12.40 6.27
C HIS A 5 8.73 -13.67 6.45
N THR A 6 9.29 -14.67 7.12
CA THR A 6 8.59 -15.93 7.40
C THR A 6 7.35 -15.66 8.26
N HIS A 7 7.49 -14.86 9.31
CA HIS A 7 6.38 -14.51 10.19
C HIS A 7 5.26 -13.73 9.46
N VAL A 8 5.63 -12.77 8.60
CA VAL A 8 4.66 -12.02 7.77
C VAL A 8 3.91 -12.96 6.82
N GLN A 9 4.63 -13.84 6.11
CA GLN A 9 4.02 -14.81 5.19
C GLN A 9 3.09 -15.79 5.90
N GLU A 10 3.47 -16.32 7.07
CA GLU A 10 2.64 -17.21 7.88
C GLU A 10 1.37 -16.50 8.36
N PHE A 11 1.52 -15.28 8.90
CA PHE A 11 0.39 -14.49 9.41
C PHE A 11 -0.65 -14.20 8.32
N PHE A 12 -0.23 -13.70 7.18
CA PHE A 12 -1.12 -13.35 6.07
C PHE A 12 -1.57 -14.59 5.29
N GLY A 13 -0.70 -15.56 5.10
CA GLY A 13 -1.01 -16.80 4.40
C GLY A 13 -2.16 -17.57 5.06
N ALA A 14 -2.14 -17.70 6.38
CA ALA A 14 -3.22 -18.35 7.14
C ALA A 14 -4.58 -17.63 7.04
N ARG A 15 -4.62 -16.38 6.58
CA ARG A 15 -5.81 -15.52 6.51
C ARG A 15 -6.27 -15.22 5.08
N ALA A 16 -5.47 -15.55 4.08
CA ALA A 16 -5.70 -15.14 2.69
C ALA A 16 -7.05 -15.63 2.15
N ALA A 17 -7.45 -16.86 2.47
CA ALA A 17 -8.68 -17.44 1.96
C ALA A 17 -9.95 -16.69 2.39
N ASP A 18 -9.95 -16.15 3.62
CA ASP A 18 -11.10 -15.48 4.23
C ASP A 18 -10.93 -13.96 4.30
N TRP A 19 -9.85 -13.42 3.73
CA TRP A 19 -9.50 -12.00 3.90
C TRP A 19 -10.62 -11.07 3.45
N ASP A 20 -11.14 -11.27 2.26
CA ASP A 20 -12.17 -10.40 1.70
C ASP A 20 -13.51 -10.51 2.43
N SER A 21 -13.87 -11.70 2.92
CA SER A 21 -15.10 -11.91 3.68
C SER A 21 -15.09 -11.25 5.06
N ARG A 22 -13.90 -10.96 5.61
CA ARG A 22 -13.74 -10.23 6.87
C ARG A 22 -13.96 -8.72 6.72
N PHE A 23 -13.83 -8.21 5.51
CA PHE A 23 -13.87 -6.77 5.21
C PHE A 23 -14.70 -6.48 3.95
N PRO A 24 -15.98 -6.89 3.90
CA PRO A 24 -16.78 -6.85 2.67
C PRO A 24 -17.06 -5.43 2.18
N ASP A 25 -17.09 -4.45 3.08
CA ASP A 25 -17.58 -3.10 2.80
C ASP A 25 -16.47 -2.07 2.51
N ASP A 26 -15.19 -2.50 2.44
CA ASP A 26 -14.06 -1.57 2.26
C ASP A 26 -13.90 -1.03 0.83
N GLY A 27 -14.57 -1.60 -0.16
CA GLY A 27 -14.44 -1.23 -1.58
C GLY A 27 -14.57 0.28 -1.85
N PRO A 28 -15.61 0.97 -1.36
CA PRO A 28 -15.75 2.41 -1.53
C PRO A 28 -14.59 3.23 -0.92
N ALA A 29 -14.05 2.80 0.23
CA ALA A 29 -12.92 3.47 0.88
C ALA A 29 -11.63 3.36 0.04
N TYR A 30 -11.38 2.17 -0.57
CA TYR A 30 -10.27 1.98 -1.51
C TYR A 30 -10.44 2.88 -2.75
N ALA A 31 -11.62 2.92 -3.35
CA ALA A 31 -11.87 3.76 -4.52
C ALA A 31 -11.66 5.25 -4.22
N ALA A 32 -12.13 5.72 -3.06
CA ALA A 32 -11.91 7.10 -2.62
C ALA A 32 -10.42 7.41 -2.40
N ALA A 33 -9.67 6.52 -1.75
CA ALA A 33 -8.24 6.70 -1.52
C ALA A 33 -7.42 6.65 -2.83
N VAL A 34 -7.82 5.86 -3.82
CA VAL A 34 -7.22 5.85 -5.15
C VAL A 34 -7.50 7.16 -5.89
N ALA A 35 -8.71 7.73 -5.74
CA ALA A 35 -9.04 9.03 -6.35
C ALA A 35 -8.15 10.17 -5.80
N ASP A 36 -7.78 10.12 -4.52
CA ASP A 36 -6.87 11.10 -3.89
C ASP A 36 -5.43 11.05 -4.46
N LEU A 37 -5.03 9.98 -5.20
CA LEU A 37 -3.76 9.93 -5.93
C LEU A 37 -3.73 10.81 -7.19
N GLU A 38 -4.89 11.26 -7.67
CA GLU A 38 -5.02 12.06 -8.90
C GLU A 38 -4.33 11.46 -10.12
N LEU A 39 -4.43 10.12 -10.27
CA LEU A 39 -3.84 9.37 -11.37
C LEU A 39 -4.42 9.82 -12.72
N ARG A 40 -3.58 9.73 -13.75
CA ARG A 40 -3.94 10.08 -15.14
C ARG A 40 -4.01 8.83 -15.99
N GLU A 41 -4.72 8.92 -17.10
CA GLU A 41 -4.65 7.89 -18.14
C GLU A 41 -3.19 7.61 -18.54
N ARG A 42 -2.87 6.31 -18.68
CA ARG A 42 -1.54 5.78 -19.03
C ARG A 42 -0.51 5.82 -17.88
N ASP A 43 -0.86 6.32 -16.72
CA ASP A 43 0.05 6.22 -15.57
C ASP A 43 0.40 4.76 -15.25
N ARG A 44 1.56 4.59 -14.66
CA ARG A 44 2.11 3.30 -14.22
C ARG A 44 2.14 3.31 -12.70
N VAL A 45 1.31 2.50 -12.08
CA VAL A 45 1.12 2.50 -10.62
C VAL A 45 1.46 1.16 -10.00
N LEU A 46 2.09 1.21 -8.84
CA LEU A 46 2.35 0.06 -7.98
C LEU A 46 1.34 0.04 -6.82
N ASP A 47 0.67 -1.08 -6.62
CA ASP A 47 0.01 -1.43 -5.37
C ASP A 47 1.01 -2.25 -4.52
N ALA A 48 1.66 -1.60 -3.56
CA ALA A 48 2.69 -2.19 -2.73
C ALA A 48 2.08 -2.88 -1.51
N GLY A 49 2.33 -4.17 -1.35
CA GLY A 49 1.63 -5.01 -0.38
C GLY A 49 0.17 -5.19 -0.76
N CYS A 50 -0.08 -5.56 -2.02
CA CYS A 50 -1.43 -5.55 -2.60
C CYS A 50 -2.39 -6.57 -1.95
N GLY A 51 -1.87 -7.56 -1.21
CA GLY A 51 -2.67 -8.60 -0.58
C GLY A 51 -3.55 -9.32 -1.60
N THR A 52 -4.85 -9.37 -1.33
CA THR A 52 -5.84 -9.94 -2.24
C THR A 52 -6.17 -9.03 -3.44
N GLY A 53 -5.47 -7.90 -3.64
CA GLY A 53 -5.60 -7.02 -4.81
C GLY A 53 -6.81 -6.09 -4.79
N ARG A 54 -7.29 -5.65 -3.64
CA ARG A 54 -8.49 -4.80 -3.50
C ARG A 54 -8.38 -3.44 -4.18
N ALA A 55 -7.15 -2.89 -4.30
CA ALA A 55 -6.91 -1.63 -4.97
C ALA A 55 -6.78 -1.79 -6.50
N LEU A 56 -6.54 -3.00 -7.03
CA LEU A 56 -6.22 -3.17 -8.46
C LEU A 56 -7.36 -2.70 -9.37
N THR A 57 -8.61 -3.02 -9.05
CA THR A 57 -9.77 -2.58 -9.85
C THR A 57 -9.93 -1.05 -9.88
N PRO A 58 -9.96 -0.31 -8.75
CA PRO A 58 -10.02 1.14 -8.80
C PRO A 58 -8.77 1.78 -9.41
N LEU A 59 -7.56 1.23 -9.22
CA LEU A 59 -6.34 1.69 -9.88
C LEU A 59 -6.43 1.52 -11.40
N ARG A 60 -6.90 0.36 -11.89
CA ARG A 60 -7.12 0.12 -13.33
C ARG A 60 -8.12 1.09 -13.91
N ALA A 61 -9.22 1.36 -13.20
CA ALA A 61 -10.21 2.35 -13.63
C ALA A 61 -9.61 3.76 -13.76
N ALA A 62 -8.72 4.15 -12.83
CA ALA A 62 -8.09 5.46 -12.83
C ALA A 62 -7.05 5.64 -13.96
N VAL A 63 -6.21 4.63 -14.23
CA VAL A 63 -5.15 4.74 -15.26
C VAL A 63 -5.63 4.35 -16.66
N GLY A 64 -6.83 3.80 -16.78
CA GLY A 64 -7.41 3.36 -18.05
C GLY A 64 -6.72 2.13 -18.67
N PRO A 65 -7.19 1.66 -19.83
CA PRO A 65 -6.72 0.40 -20.44
C PRO A 65 -5.27 0.45 -20.90
N SER A 66 -4.74 1.65 -21.19
CA SER A 66 -3.35 1.86 -21.65
C SER A 66 -2.38 2.12 -20.50
N GLY A 67 -2.86 2.26 -19.26
CA GLY A 67 -2.03 2.38 -18.07
C GLY A 67 -1.45 1.03 -17.63
N VAL A 68 -0.56 1.06 -16.66
CA VAL A 68 0.04 -0.14 -16.07
C VAL A 68 -0.29 -0.18 -14.57
N VAL A 69 -0.85 -1.29 -14.12
CA VAL A 69 -1.07 -1.58 -12.70
C VAL A 69 -0.28 -2.83 -12.34
N VAL A 70 0.58 -2.72 -11.33
CA VAL A 70 1.34 -3.83 -10.76
C VAL A 70 0.97 -3.98 -9.30
N GLY A 71 0.49 -5.15 -8.89
CA GLY A 71 0.28 -5.50 -7.50
C GLY A 71 1.42 -6.37 -7.01
N ALA A 72 2.20 -5.91 -6.04
CA ALA A 72 3.30 -6.67 -5.45
C ALA A 72 2.95 -7.08 -4.02
N ASP A 73 3.15 -8.36 -3.71
CA ASP A 73 3.01 -8.88 -2.34
C ASP A 73 4.07 -9.94 -2.06
N LEU A 74 4.48 -10.05 -0.80
CA LEU A 74 5.45 -11.04 -0.34
C LEU A 74 4.80 -12.42 -0.15
N THR A 75 3.48 -12.50 0.02
CA THR A 75 2.73 -13.68 0.44
C THR A 75 2.07 -14.38 -0.75
N PRO A 76 2.55 -15.57 -1.18
CA PRO A 76 1.96 -16.29 -2.32
C PRO A 76 0.46 -16.52 -2.18
N ALA A 77 -0.01 -16.94 -1.01
CA ALA A 77 -1.43 -17.21 -0.77
C ALA A 77 -2.34 -15.98 -0.94
N MET A 78 -1.82 -14.76 -0.70
CA MET A 78 -2.54 -13.50 -0.97
C MET A 78 -2.70 -13.28 -2.47
N LEU A 79 -1.65 -13.49 -3.27
CA LEU A 79 -1.71 -13.36 -4.73
C LEU A 79 -2.62 -14.43 -5.35
N GLU A 80 -2.57 -15.67 -4.86
CA GLU A 80 -3.52 -16.71 -5.28
C GLU A 80 -4.98 -16.34 -4.96
N ALA A 81 -5.22 -15.67 -3.82
CA ALA A 81 -6.55 -15.17 -3.49
C ALA A 81 -6.97 -14.02 -4.43
N ALA A 82 -6.06 -13.13 -4.82
CA ALA A 82 -6.30 -12.10 -5.81
C ALA A 82 -6.67 -12.71 -7.19
N GLU A 83 -5.95 -13.73 -7.63
CA GLU A 83 -6.25 -14.47 -8.87
C GLU A 83 -7.63 -15.13 -8.81
N ARG A 84 -7.93 -15.84 -7.71
CA ARG A 84 -9.27 -16.45 -7.52
C ARG A 84 -10.41 -15.43 -7.55
N ALA A 85 -10.15 -14.21 -7.10
CA ALA A 85 -11.10 -13.10 -7.17
C ALA A 85 -11.14 -12.43 -8.56
N GLY A 86 -10.31 -12.87 -9.54
CA GLY A 86 -10.25 -12.35 -10.90
C GLY A 86 -9.57 -10.98 -11.03
N ARG A 87 -8.84 -10.55 -10.00
CA ARG A 87 -8.20 -9.22 -9.94
C ARG A 87 -6.89 -9.13 -10.72
N ASP A 88 -6.34 -10.27 -11.13
CA ASP A 88 -5.23 -10.39 -12.09
C ASP A 88 -5.56 -9.80 -13.47
N ARG A 89 -6.84 -9.64 -13.80
CA ARG A 89 -7.32 -8.95 -15.01
C ARG A 89 -7.12 -7.43 -14.95
N ASP A 90 -7.10 -6.87 -13.75
CA ASP A 90 -6.97 -5.43 -13.51
C ASP A 90 -5.53 -5.00 -13.28
N GLY A 91 -4.64 -5.93 -12.89
CA GLY A 91 -3.23 -5.64 -12.65
C GLY A 91 -2.34 -6.88 -12.74
N GLN A 92 -1.07 -6.67 -13.05
CA GLN A 92 -0.06 -7.73 -13.03
C GLN A 92 0.31 -8.07 -11.59
N LEU A 93 0.15 -9.32 -11.19
CA LEU A 93 0.54 -9.79 -9.86
C LEU A 93 2.01 -10.16 -9.84
N LEU A 94 2.73 -9.69 -8.83
CA LEU A 94 4.17 -9.87 -8.66
C LEU A 94 4.46 -10.40 -7.25
N LEU A 95 5.01 -11.59 -7.15
CA LEU A 95 5.56 -12.09 -5.88
C LEU A 95 6.90 -11.41 -5.63
N ALA A 96 6.93 -10.43 -4.74
CA ALA A 96 8.12 -9.64 -4.44
C ALA A 96 8.08 -9.04 -3.04
N ASP A 97 9.29 -8.84 -2.50
CA ASP A 97 9.51 -8.04 -1.31
C ASP A 97 9.57 -6.56 -1.70
N VAL A 98 8.80 -5.72 -1.01
CA VAL A 98 8.82 -4.26 -1.22
C VAL A 98 10.14 -3.60 -0.80
N ALA A 99 11.00 -4.32 -0.08
CA ALA A 99 12.37 -3.87 0.22
C ALA A 99 13.32 -4.03 -0.98
N MET A 100 12.97 -4.87 -1.97
CA MET A 100 13.84 -5.16 -3.12
C MET A 100 12.99 -5.51 -4.35
N LEU A 101 12.34 -4.50 -4.91
CA LEU A 101 11.45 -4.66 -6.05
C LEU A 101 12.24 -4.94 -7.35
N PRO A 102 11.88 -5.95 -8.15
CA PRO A 102 12.50 -6.22 -9.45
C PRO A 102 12.00 -5.24 -10.53
N LEU A 103 11.89 -3.98 -10.16
CA LEU A 103 11.43 -2.89 -11.01
C LEU A 103 12.56 -1.89 -11.27
N ARG A 104 12.57 -1.33 -12.47
CA ARG A 104 13.56 -0.30 -12.84
C ARG A 104 13.36 0.97 -12.04
N SER A 105 14.45 1.65 -11.69
CA SER A 105 14.39 2.98 -11.07
C SER A 105 13.62 3.95 -11.99
N ARG A 106 12.84 4.84 -11.37
CA ARG A 106 12.09 5.91 -12.04
C ARG A 106 11.20 5.42 -13.18
N SER A 107 10.58 4.25 -13.02
CA SER A 107 9.74 3.63 -14.05
C SER A 107 8.24 3.77 -13.79
N LEU A 108 7.85 4.21 -12.61
CA LEU A 108 6.46 4.34 -12.19
C LEU A 108 6.10 5.80 -11.92
N ASP A 109 4.79 6.08 -11.91
CA ASP A 109 4.21 7.41 -11.73
C ASP A 109 3.53 7.58 -10.36
N ALA A 110 3.18 6.48 -9.69
CA ALA A 110 2.62 6.49 -8.34
C ALA A 110 2.80 5.16 -7.60
N VAL A 111 2.66 5.22 -6.28
CA VAL A 111 2.55 4.04 -5.39
C VAL A 111 1.31 4.20 -4.52
N PHE A 112 0.53 3.13 -4.44
CA PHE A 112 -0.52 2.93 -3.45
C PHE A 112 -0.06 1.84 -2.47
N ALA A 113 -0.26 2.03 -1.16
CA ALA A 113 0.14 1.09 -0.14
C ALA A 113 -0.91 1.02 0.97
N ALA A 114 -1.78 0.01 0.92
CA ALA A 114 -2.84 -0.19 1.89
C ALA A 114 -2.40 -1.12 3.02
N GLY A 115 -2.45 -0.64 4.27
CA GLY A 115 -2.13 -1.45 5.45
C GLY A 115 -0.66 -1.87 5.58
N LEU A 116 0.21 -1.48 4.65
CA LEU A 116 1.57 -2.00 4.52
C LEU A 116 2.52 -1.52 5.62
N ILE A 117 2.56 -0.21 5.89
CA ILE A 117 3.65 0.41 6.67
C ILE A 117 3.82 -0.17 8.09
N ALA A 118 2.74 -0.64 8.70
CA ALA A 118 2.77 -1.24 10.03
C ALA A 118 3.39 -2.66 10.07
N HIS A 119 3.64 -3.25 8.91
CA HIS A 119 4.18 -4.60 8.75
C HIS A 119 5.58 -4.63 8.17
N LEU A 120 6.17 -3.45 7.92
CA LEU A 120 7.52 -3.34 7.39
C LEU A 120 8.56 -3.44 8.52
N PRO A 121 9.50 -4.38 8.48
CA PRO A 121 10.55 -4.49 9.50
C PRO A 121 11.50 -3.29 9.48
N ASN A 122 11.80 -2.75 8.31
CA ASN A 122 12.68 -1.60 8.08
C ASN A 122 11.97 -0.51 7.27
N PRO A 123 11.00 0.24 7.85
CA PRO A 123 10.15 1.17 7.09
C PRO A 123 10.93 2.21 6.27
N ALA A 124 12.04 2.71 6.80
CA ALA A 124 12.86 3.70 6.09
C ALA A 124 13.51 3.13 4.82
N GLU A 125 14.01 1.90 4.86
CA GLU A 125 14.61 1.21 3.70
C GLU A 125 13.53 0.90 2.64
N ASN A 126 12.39 0.38 3.07
CA ASN A 126 11.28 0.08 2.19
C ASN A 126 10.74 1.35 1.50
N LEU A 127 10.60 2.46 2.24
CA LEU A 127 10.18 3.75 1.66
C LEU A 127 11.21 4.29 0.65
N ARG A 128 12.53 4.11 0.89
CA ARG A 128 13.57 4.47 -0.10
C ARG A 128 13.48 3.60 -1.35
N GLU A 129 13.18 2.32 -1.21
CA GLU A 129 12.98 1.43 -2.35
C GLU A 129 11.74 1.84 -3.17
N LEU A 130 10.63 2.19 -2.50
CA LEU A 130 9.48 2.77 -3.18
C LEU A 130 9.82 4.09 -3.89
N ALA A 131 10.65 4.96 -3.25
CA ALA A 131 11.15 6.18 -3.90
C ALA A 131 12.04 5.88 -5.11
N ARG A 132 12.84 4.82 -5.06
CA ARG A 132 13.71 4.42 -6.18
C ARG A 132 12.91 4.09 -7.45
N VAL A 133 11.80 3.37 -7.31
CA VAL A 133 11.04 2.86 -8.46
C VAL A 133 10.15 3.90 -9.12
N VAL A 134 9.76 4.97 -8.42
CA VAL A 134 8.95 6.05 -8.99
C VAL A 134 9.80 7.22 -9.50
N ARG A 135 9.25 8.05 -10.36
CA ARG A 135 9.87 9.29 -10.85
C ARG A 135 9.83 10.38 -9.77
N PRO A 136 10.75 11.35 -9.78
CA PRO A 136 10.59 12.58 -9.01
C PRO A 136 9.23 13.25 -9.29
N GLY A 137 8.60 13.78 -8.27
CA GLY A 137 7.26 14.36 -8.36
C GLY A 137 6.10 13.36 -8.30
N SER A 138 6.38 12.05 -8.30
CA SER A 138 5.36 10.99 -8.17
C SER A 138 4.77 10.94 -6.77
N THR A 139 3.52 10.49 -6.66
CA THR A 139 2.78 10.41 -5.40
C THR A 139 2.82 9.03 -4.76
N LEU A 140 2.99 8.98 -3.45
CA LEU A 140 2.77 7.83 -2.58
C LEU A 140 1.52 8.06 -1.74
N ALA A 141 0.60 7.08 -1.72
CA ALA A 141 -0.49 7.01 -0.76
C ALA A 141 -0.25 5.88 0.25
N LEU A 142 -0.14 6.22 1.52
CA LEU A 142 -0.21 5.29 2.64
C LEU A 142 -1.64 5.30 3.17
N PHE A 143 -2.34 4.19 3.03
CA PHE A 143 -3.79 4.11 3.29
C PHE A 143 -4.15 3.00 4.27
N HIS A 144 -5.25 3.20 4.99
CA HIS A 144 -5.97 2.14 5.69
C HIS A 144 -7.46 2.52 5.76
N PRO A 145 -8.41 1.57 5.50
CA PRO A 145 -9.84 1.86 5.44
C PRO A 145 -10.46 2.21 6.80
N ILE A 146 -9.67 2.21 7.87
CA ILE A 146 -10.05 2.57 9.22
C ILE A 146 -8.95 3.44 9.81
N GLY A 147 -9.29 4.53 10.48
CA GLY A 147 -8.35 5.39 11.19
C GLY A 147 -7.67 4.69 12.37
N ARG A 148 -6.54 5.24 12.80
CA ARG A 148 -5.67 4.59 13.81
C ARG A 148 -6.39 4.34 15.14
N ALA A 149 -7.17 5.33 15.62
CA ALA A 149 -7.92 5.22 16.88
C ALA A 149 -8.98 4.11 16.81
N ALA A 150 -9.80 4.14 15.77
CA ALA A 150 -10.85 3.16 15.55
C ALA A 150 -10.28 1.75 15.34
N LEU A 151 -9.16 1.61 14.61
CA LEU A 151 -8.49 0.34 14.42
C LEU A 151 -7.92 -0.22 15.73
N ALA A 152 -7.27 0.61 16.55
CA ALA A 152 -6.75 0.21 17.86
C ALA A 152 -7.88 -0.24 18.77
N ALA A 153 -9.00 0.50 18.83
CA ALA A 153 -10.18 0.15 19.61
C ALA A 153 -10.78 -1.20 19.17
N ARG A 154 -10.93 -1.46 17.86
CA ARG A 154 -11.40 -2.76 17.34
C ARG A 154 -10.50 -3.94 17.73
N GLN A 155 -9.22 -3.69 17.93
CA GLN A 155 -8.23 -4.69 18.34
C GLN A 155 -8.04 -4.77 19.87
N GLY A 156 -8.84 -4.04 20.65
CA GLY A 156 -8.72 -3.98 22.11
C GLY A 156 -7.41 -3.33 22.59
N ARG A 157 -6.77 -2.51 21.72
CA ARG A 157 -5.51 -1.81 22.00
C ARG A 157 -5.74 -0.30 22.14
N ARG A 158 -4.77 0.39 22.71
CA ARG A 158 -4.70 1.85 22.73
C ARG A 158 -3.67 2.33 21.70
N ILE A 159 -3.86 3.52 21.14
CA ILE A 159 -2.82 4.20 20.37
C ILE A 159 -1.65 4.49 21.29
N THR A 160 -0.45 4.25 20.79
CA THR A 160 0.80 4.56 21.49
C THR A 160 1.50 5.73 20.78
N PRO A 161 2.33 6.53 21.51
CA PRO A 161 3.04 7.66 20.90
C PRO A 161 4.04 7.26 19.80
N ASP A 162 4.49 6.02 19.79
CA ASP A 162 5.44 5.43 18.84
C ASP A 162 4.78 4.81 17.60
N ASP A 163 3.44 4.91 17.46
CA ASP A 163 2.77 4.47 16.22
C ASP A 163 3.37 5.19 15.01
N LEU A 164 3.98 4.41 14.09
CA LEU A 164 4.63 4.94 12.88
C LEU A 164 3.69 5.76 12.00
N ARG A 165 2.39 5.51 12.06
CA ARG A 165 1.38 6.24 11.29
C ARG A 165 0.97 7.55 11.95
N ALA A 166 1.40 7.84 13.21
CA ALA A 166 1.19 9.13 13.82
C ALA A 166 1.93 10.22 13.01
N GLU A 167 1.28 11.34 12.73
CA GLU A 167 1.87 12.40 11.92
C GLU A 167 3.26 12.85 12.41
N PRO A 168 3.50 13.05 13.74
CA PRO A 168 4.82 13.42 14.25
C PRO A 168 5.92 12.40 13.97
N ASN A 169 5.57 11.12 13.82
CA ASN A 169 6.51 10.02 13.52
C ASN A 169 6.65 9.79 12.01
N LEU A 170 5.51 9.83 11.30
CA LEU A 170 5.46 9.53 9.87
C LEU A 170 6.13 10.62 9.03
N ARG A 171 5.93 11.89 9.37
CA ARG A 171 6.49 13.02 8.61
C ARG A 171 8.01 12.98 8.54
N PRO A 172 8.77 12.87 9.64
CA PRO A 172 10.22 12.75 9.58
C PRO A 172 10.71 11.44 8.95
N LEU A 173 9.98 10.34 9.10
CA LEU A 173 10.30 9.06 8.45
C LEU A 173 10.22 9.19 6.92
N LEU A 174 9.17 9.80 6.41
CA LEU A 174 8.99 10.07 4.98
C LEU A 174 10.10 11.00 4.47
N ALA A 175 10.36 12.11 5.16
CA ALA A 175 11.40 13.06 4.77
C ALA A 175 12.79 12.41 4.72
N GLY A 176 13.15 11.58 5.70
CA GLY A 176 14.41 10.83 5.72
C GLY A 176 14.49 9.69 4.66
N SER A 177 13.41 9.46 3.92
CA SER A 177 13.30 8.40 2.93
C SER A 177 13.03 8.91 1.51
N GLY A 178 13.16 10.23 1.27
CA GLY A 178 13.01 10.84 -0.05
C GLY A 178 11.57 11.24 -0.41
N TRP A 179 10.70 11.41 0.60
CA TRP A 179 9.31 11.77 0.42
C TRP A 179 8.93 13.01 1.23
N ARG A 180 8.23 13.95 0.63
CA ARG A 180 7.64 15.09 1.33
C ARG A 180 6.13 14.87 1.49
N MET A 181 5.67 14.72 2.73
CA MET A 181 4.25 14.54 3.04
C MET A 181 3.47 15.82 2.68
N THR A 182 2.41 15.65 1.87
CA THR A 182 1.57 16.74 1.36
C THR A 182 0.18 16.79 2.00
N SER A 183 -0.33 15.64 2.43
CA SER A 183 -1.63 15.53 3.09
C SER A 183 -1.58 14.47 4.19
N TYR A 184 -2.37 14.68 5.23
CA TYR A 184 -2.54 13.72 6.34
C TYR A 184 -3.97 13.78 6.84
N VAL A 185 -4.64 12.63 6.82
CA VAL A 185 -6.01 12.42 7.33
C VAL A 185 -6.00 11.19 8.23
N ASP A 186 -6.49 11.32 9.45
CA ASP A 186 -6.64 10.21 10.40
C ASP A 186 -7.98 10.39 11.14
N GLU A 187 -9.03 9.89 10.54
CA GLU A 187 -10.41 9.92 11.01
C GLU A 187 -10.91 8.49 11.24
N ASP A 188 -11.97 8.30 11.99
CA ASP A 188 -12.50 6.95 12.27
C ASP A 188 -12.73 6.12 11.00
N ALA A 189 -13.18 6.79 9.93
CA ALA A 189 -13.53 6.15 8.66
C ALA A 189 -12.33 5.86 7.75
N ARG A 190 -11.16 6.49 7.96
CA ARG A 190 -9.94 6.23 7.18
C ARG A 190 -8.69 6.83 7.80
N PHE A 191 -7.56 6.21 7.48
CA PHE A 191 -6.23 6.82 7.55
C PHE A 191 -5.70 6.99 6.12
N LEU A 192 -5.20 8.19 5.79
CA LEU A 192 -4.55 8.47 4.52
C LEU A 192 -3.43 9.49 4.70
N ALA A 193 -2.21 9.14 4.28
CA ALA A 193 -1.11 10.09 4.16
C ALA A 193 -0.64 10.09 2.69
N LEU A 194 -0.63 11.28 2.08
CA LEU A 194 -0.08 11.48 0.76
C LEU A 194 1.31 12.12 0.87
N ALA A 195 2.23 11.65 0.05
CA ALA A 195 3.57 12.21 -0.04
C ALA A 195 4.04 12.25 -1.49
N VAL A 196 4.82 13.27 -1.82
CA VAL A 196 5.43 13.44 -3.14
C VAL A 196 6.91 13.10 -3.04
N ARG A 197 7.42 12.34 -4.01
CA ARG A 197 8.83 12.03 -4.11
C ARG A 197 9.63 13.31 -4.41
N GLU A 198 10.63 13.56 -3.58
CA GLU A 198 11.62 14.61 -3.81
C GLU A 198 12.73 14.13 -4.79
N ASP A 199 13.49 15.07 -5.34
CA ASP A 199 14.59 14.82 -6.31
C ASP A 199 15.77 14.04 -5.69
#